data_b91149d9697063ed7d6fdd4b34d48896
#
_entry.id   b91149d9697063ed7d6fdd4b34d48896
#
_cell.length_a   1.000
_cell.length_b   1.000
_cell.length_c   1.000
_cell.angle_alpha   90.00
_cell.angle_beta   90.00
_cell.angle_gamma   90.00
#
_symmetry.space_group_name_H-M   'P 1'
#
loop_
_entity.id
_entity.type
_entity.pdbx_description
1 polymer ?
#
loop_
_entity_poly.entity_id
_entity_poly.type
_entity_poly.pdbx_seq_one_letter_code
_entity_poly.pdbx_strand_id
1 'polypeptide(L)'
;RVLSARACNPDAQFVLDGLELRNQSLQTAADAIVANMQANGYVSADANSILVTVEAGKGDARLCGRLADAVESAQTDCGMESAVLAQVLEDDPALEAYASAVGVSAGKAMLIRQLSAQVQDLTGSELVGLPINDLNILAASNQVELSGIESIGAASTGVYVPYDKALQAALTCCGLTTDDVTRASMRFTLIDGEMVMEFVLSDGERHYVCSVDAETTEVCRLTGDEPKRPEEAEIVPVSPVVRPNSPVTPAPTPTPTPMPAPAPAPTPTPTPAPTPAPTPAPTPTPPVGPVTQEQALKIAIAAAGISESDLAAWDVQLDESGVQPVYRVTLTTVYYFHPRYVVAVDQQTGTVLSVERSA
;
A
#
# COMPACT_ATOMS: atom_id res chain seq x y z
N ARG A 1 -25.71 17.54 15.40
CA ARG A 1 -25.24 17.14 16.73
C ARG A 1 -25.43 15.65 16.93
N VAL A 2 -24.52 15.00 17.64
CA VAL A 2 -24.62 13.58 18.02
C VAL A 2 -25.73 13.39 19.06
N LEU A 3 -26.63 12.48 18.83
CA LEU A 3 -27.71 12.15 19.76
C LEU A 3 -27.27 11.03 20.72
N SER A 4 -26.62 10.00 20.19
CA SER A 4 -26.04 8.89 20.94
C SER A 4 -24.92 8.25 20.13
N ALA A 5 -24.01 7.57 20.82
CA ALA A 5 -23.01 6.69 20.22
C ALA A 5 -23.13 5.31 20.86
N ARG A 6 -22.92 4.26 20.06
CA ARG A 6 -22.98 2.88 20.52
C ARG A 6 -21.90 2.07 19.81
N ALA A 7 -21.13 1.34 20.59
CA ALA A 7 -20.21 0.32 20.08
C ALA A 7 -21.00 -0.91 19.59
N CYS A 8 -20.64 -1.43 18.42
CA CYS A 8 -21.23 -2.61 17.82
C CYS A 8 -20.32 -3.86 17.92
N ASN A 9 -19.09 -3.69 18.36
CA ASN A 9 -18.11 -4.76 18.57
C ASN A 9 -17.18 -4.39 19.75
N PRO A 10 -16.35 -5.33 20.25
CA PRO A 10 -15.41 -5.07 21.35
C PRO A 10 -14.42 -3.94 21.04
N ASP A 11 -13.89 -3.86 19.81
CA ASP A 11 -12.91 -2.82 19.43
C ASP A 11 -13.53 -1.43 19.50
N ALA A 12 -14.77 -1.28 18.99
CA ALA A 12 -15.49 -0.03 19.10
C ALA A 12 -15.79 0.35 20.57
N GLN A 13 -15.84 -0.60 21.50
CA GLN A 13 -15.97 -0.30 22.94
C GLN A 13 -14.72 0.40 23.44
N PHE A 14 -13.52 -0.08 23.07
CA PHE A 14 -12.25 0.58 23.43
C PHE A 14 -12.15 1.97 22.79
N VAL A 15 -12.56 2.11 21.52
CA VAL A 15 -12.55 3.41 20.82
C VAL A 15 -13.51 4.41 21.47
N LEU A 16 -14.66 3.97 21.95
CA LEU A 16 -15.67 4.85 22.57
C LEU A 16 -15.49 5.04 24.07
N ASP A 17 -14.61 4.27 24.71
CA ASP A 17 -14.40 4.36 26.16
C ASP A 17 -13.90 5.74 26.57
N GLY A 18 -14.54 6.31 27.60
CA GLY A 18 -14.24 7.65 28.09
C GLY A 18 -14.69 8.81 27.19
N LEU A 19 -15.29 8.58 26.00
CA LEU A 19 -15.75 9.63 25.12
C LEU A 19 -17.19 10.09 25.43
N GLU A 20 -17.34 11.39 25.73
CA GLU A 20 -18.66 12.03 25.89
C GLU A 20 -19.12 12.68 24.58
N LEU A 21 -19.67 11.88 23.65
CA LEU A 21 -20.04 12.32 22.31
C LEU A 21 -21.42 12.96 22.23
N ARG A 22 -22.31 12.73 23.20
CA ARG A 22 -23.68 13.25 23.19
C ARG A 22 -23.72 14.77 23.15
N ASN A 23 -24.54 15.33 22.27
CA ASN A 23 -24.68 16.78 22.02
C ASN A 23 -23.45 17.48 21.39
N GLN A 24 -22.39 16.76 21.13
CA GLN A 24 -21.24 17.31 20.41
C GLN A 24 -21.58 17.64 18.96
N SER A 25 -20.78 18.51 18.35
CA SER A 25 -20.81 18.71 16.91
C SER A 25 -20.33 17.45 16.19
N LEU A 26 -20.62 17.33 14.90
CA LEU A 26 -20.16 16.21 14.09
C LEU A 26 -18.63 16.19 14.03
N GLN A 27 -18.01 17.35 13.80
CA GLN A 27 -16.56 17.51 13.78
C GLN A 27 -15.92 17.08 15.09
N THR A 28 -16.35 17.66 16.21
CA THR A 28 -15.79 17.32 17.53
C THR A 28 -15.91 15.84 17.86
N ALA A 29 -17.00 15.21 17.43
CA ALA A 29 -17.15 13.77 17.63
C ALA A 29 -16.21 12.94 16.73
N ALA A 30 -16.02 13.35 15.47
CA ALA A 30 -15.08 12.72 14.54
C ALA A 30 -13.64 12.86 15.08
N ASP A 31 -13.23 14.06 15.50
CA ASP A 31 -11.91 14.33 16.08
C ASP A 31 -11.62 13.40 17.26
N ALA A 32 -12.57 13.29 18.20
CA ALA A 32 -12.41 12.45 19.37
C ALA A 32 -12.33 10.95 19.02
N ILE A 33 -13.16 10.48 18.07
CA ILE A 33 -13.18 9.08 17.66
C ILE A 33 -11.89 8.73 16.91
N VAL A 34 -11.47 9.54 15.93
CA VAL A 34 -10.27 9.27 15.14
C VAL A 34 -9.01 9.33 16.00
N ALA A 35 -8.90 10.32 16.90
CA ALA A 35 -7.79 10.38 17.85
C ALA A 35 -7.73 9.13 18.75
N ASN A 36 -8.88 8.64 19.21
CA ASN A 36 -8.92 7.42 20.03
C ASN A 36 -8.66 6.15 19.22
N MET A 37 -9.07 6.10 17.95
CA MET A 37 -8.70 5.03 17.02
C MET A 37 -7.17 4.99 16.82
N GLN A 38 -6.54 6.14 16.61
CA GLN A 38 -5.09 6.24 16.48
C GLN A 38 -4.38 5.84 17.77
N ALA A 39 -4.83 6.35 18.93
CA ALA A 39 -4.23 6.03 20.22
C ALA A 39 -4.29 4.54 20.57
N ASN A 40 -5.29 3.81 20.06
CA ASN A 40 -5.47 2.38 20.25
C ASN A 40 -4.93 1.53 19.08
N GLY A 41 -4.29 2.14 18.08
CA GLY A 41 -3.65 1.44 16.97
C GLY A 41 -4.61 0.91 15.90
N TYR A 42 -5.86 1.36 15.86
CA TYR A 42 -6.83 0.98 14.81
C TYR A 42 -6.61 1.73 13.50
N VAL A 43 -5.99 2.90 13.54
CA VAL A 43 -5.54 3.67 12.39
C VAL A 43 -4.16 4.27 12.68
N SER A 44 -3.35 4.41 11.64
CA SER A 44 -2.02 5.02 11.69
C SER A 44 -1.69 5.67 10.34
N ALA A 45 -0.53 6.32 10.25
CA ALA A 45 -0.05 6.83 8.97
C ALA A 45 0.18 5.70 7.94
N ASP A 46 0.47 4.48 8.41
CA ASP A 46 0.74 3.31 7.57
C ASP A 46 -0.53 2.48 7.27
N ALA A 47 -1.64 2.72 7.99
CA ALA A 47 -2.93 2.05 7.81
C ALA A 47 -4.06 3.04 8.11
N ASN A 48 -4.38 3.88 7.14
CA ASN A 48 -5.15 5.11 7.33
C ASN A 48 -6.63 5.03 6.93
N SER A 49 -7.11 3.94 6.32
CA SER A 49 -8.46 3.90 5.74
C SER A 49 -9.58 3.79 6.77
N ILE A 50 -10.60 4.64 6.64
CA ILE A 50 -11.82 4.63 7.45
C ILE A 50 -13.04 4.53 6.54
N LEU A 51 -13.95 3.59 6.85
CA LEU A 51 -15.22 3.44 6.15
C LEU A 51 -16.36 4.13 6.92
N VAL A 52 -16.94 5.14 6.29
CA VAL A 52 -18.13 5.86 6.77
C VAL A 52 -19.38 5.31 6.07
N THR A 53 -20.37 4.93 6.83
CA THR A 53 -21.62 4.41 6.30
C THR A 53 -22.81 5.11 6.94
N VAL A 54 -23.72 5.60 6.11
CA VAL A 54 -25.02 6.19 6.51
C VAL A 54 -26.14 5.29 6.01
N GLU A 55 -27.07 4.90 6.90
CA GLU A 55 -28.26 4.16 6.50
C GLU A 55 -29.29 5.11 5.88
N ALA A 56 -29.79 4.78 4.69
CA ALA A 56 -30.87 5.51 4.05
C ALA A 56 -32.13 5.59 4.96
N GLY A 57 -32.84 6.70 4.89
CA GLY A 57 -33.98 6.94 5.82
C GLY A 57 -33.57 7.48 7.20
N LYS A 58 -32.34 7.26 7.67
CA LYS A 58 -31.75 7.91 8.84
C LYS A 58 -30.84 9.08 8.47
N GLY A 59 -30.37 9.12 7.22
CA GLY A 59 -29.55 10.16 6.63
C GLY A 59 -29.59 10.10 5.12
N ASP A 60 -28.92 11.03 4.50
CA ASP A 60 -28.83 11.18 3.05
C ASP A 60 -27.37 11.35 2.62
N ALA A 61 -27.14 11.44 1.31
CA ALA A 61 -25.81 11.68 0.74
C ALA A 61 -25.14 12.95 1.31
N ARG A 62 -25.92 13.99 1.62
CA ARG A 62 -25.40 15.22 2.22
C ARG A 62 -24.88 15.00 3.65
N LEU A 63 -25.55 14.16 4.43
CA LEU A 63 -25.06 13.80 5.77
C LEU A 63 -23.83 12.93 5.64
N CYS A 64 -23.80 12.00 4.70
CA CYS A 64 -22.67 11.12 4.41
C CYS A 64 -21.43 11.95 4.04
N GLY A 65 -21.54 12.89 3.09
CA GLY A 65 -20.43 13.79 2.72
C GLY A 65 -19.90 14.58 3.92
N ARG A 66 -20.79 15.18 4.72
CA ARG A 66 -20.37 15.93 5.93
C ARG A 66 -19.68 15.05 6.98
N LEU A 67 -20.03 13.77 7.07
CA LEU A 67 -19.34 12.82 7.94
C LEU A 67 -17.95 12.49 7.37
N ALA A 68 -17.87 12.28 6.06
CA ALA A 68 -16.61 12.03 5.38
C ALA A 68 -15.64 13.21 5.54
N ASP A 69 -16.12 14.44 5.28
CA ASP A 69 -15.33 15.68 5.48
C ASP A 69 -14.82 15.80 6.93
N ALA A 70 -15.67 15.46 7.92
CA ALA A 70 -15.29 15.54 9.32
C ALA A 70 -14.23 14.49 9.70
N VAL A 71 -14.31 13.28 9.14
CA VAL A 71 -13.32 12.21 9.35
C VAL A 71 -12.01 12.55 8.63
N GLU A 72 -12.06 13.06 7.41
CA GLU A 72 -10.90 13.54 6.65
C GLU A 72 -10.12 14.61 7.42
N SER A 73 -10.86 15.64 7.91
CA SER A 73 -10.26 16.68 8.76
C SER A 73 -9.62 16.11 10.02
N ALA A 74 -10.30 15.20 10.71
CA ALA A 74 -9.78 14.55 11.91
C ALA A 74 -8.53 13.71 11.65
N GLN A 75 -8.43 13.00 10.52
CA GLN A 75 -7.22 12.29 10.12
C GLN A 75 -6.06 13.26 9.89
N THR A 76 -6.30 14.36 9.19
CA THR A 76 -5.31 15.40 8.94
C THR A 76 -4.82 16.04 10.25
N ASP A 77 -5.73 16.32 11.18
CA ASP A 77 -5.39 16.88 12.52
C ASP A 77 -4.57 15.89 13.36
N CYS A 78 -4.73 14.59 13.13
CA CYS A 78 -3.92 13.52 13.72
C CYS A 78 -2.59 13.28 12.98
N GLY A 79 -2.28 14.06 11.93
CA GLY A 79 -1.04 13.94 11.15
C GLY A 79 -1.01 12.75 10.20
N MET A 80 -2.18 12.22 9.81
CA MET A 80 -2.32 11.16 8.81
C MET A 80 -2.78 11.76 7.48
N GLU A 81 -2.34 11.15 6.37
CA GLU A 81 -3.00 11.36 5.08
C GLU A 81 -4.40 10.75 5.13
N SER A 82 -5.38 11.42 4.51
CA SER A 82 -6.75 10.94 4.56
C SER A 82 -6.98 9.78 3.60
N ALA A 83 -7.77 8.79 4.04
CA ALA A 83 -8.30 7.71 3.21
C ALA A 83 -9.69 7.34 3.74
N VAL A 84 -10.72 8.01 3.22
CA VAL A 84 -12.10 7.82 3.65
C VAL A 84 -12.93 7.21 2.53
N LEU A 85 -13.56 6.07 2.82
CA LEU A 85 -14.60 5.48 1.99
C LEU A 85 -15.95 5.87 2.59
N ALA A 86 -16.83 6.52 1.83
CA ALA A 86 -18.10 7.01 2.29
C ALA A 86 -19.27 6.48 1.46
N GLN A 87 -20.32 5.94 2.09
CA GLN A 87 -21.46 5.36 1.41
C GLN A 87 -22.77 5.60 2.13
N VAL A 88 -23.86 5.61 1.37
CA VAL A 88 -25.22 5.51 1.86
C VAL A 88 -25.76 4.14 1.51
N LEU A 89 -26.18 3.38 2.51
CA LEU A 89 -26.79 2.06 2.30
C LEU A 89 -28.30 2.18 2.23
N GLU A 90 -28.87 1.67 1.15
CA GLU A 90 -30.30 1.38 1.06
C GLU A 90 -30.65 0.15 1.93
N ASP A 91 -31.95 0.03 2.27
CA ASP A 91 -32.46 -1.12 3.01
C ASP A 91 -32.29 -2.39 2.15
N ASP A 92 -31.38 -3.27 2.53
CA ASP A 92 -31.05 -4.53 1.86
C ASP A 92 -30.99 -5.67 2.89
N PRO A 93 -32.13 -6.34 3.18
CA PRO A 93 -32.19 -7.42 4.16
C PRO A 93 -31.24 -8.59 3.83
N ALA A 94 -30.91 -8.81 2.56
CA ALA A 94 -29.98 -9.87 2.18
C ALA A 94 -28.54 -9.49 2.56
N LEU A 95 -28.15 -8.22 2.36
CA LEU A 95 -26.86 -7.70 2.80
C LEU A 95 -26.74 -7.73 4.33
N GLU A 96 -27.79 -7.33 5.05
CA GLU A 96 -27.80 -7.37 6.51
C GLU A 96 -27.68 -8.80 7.06
N ALA A 97 -28.39 -9.75 6.45
CA ALA A 97 -28.30 -11.16 6.82
C ALA A 97 -26.90 -11.72 6.57
N TYR A 98 -26.27 -11.38 5.43
CA TYR A 98 -24.91 -11.76 5.12
C TYR A 98 -23.92 -11.13 6.12
N ALA A 99 -24.00 -9.83 6.35
CA ALA A 99 -23.14 -9.11 7.29
C ALA A 99 -23.19 -9.72 8.70
N SER A 100 -24.41 -10.02 9.17
CA SER A 100 -24.64 -10.69 10.46
C SER A 100 -24.05 -12.09 10.50
N ALA A 101 -24.18 -12.87 9.42
CA ALA A 101 -23.70 -14.25 9.36
C ALA A 101 -22.16 -14.32 9.41
N VAL A 102 -21.46 -13.33 8.81
CA VAL A 102 -19.99 -13.28 8.78
C VAL A 102 -19.38 -12.35 9.84
N GLY A 103 -20.22 -11.69 10.64
CA GLY A 103 -19.78 -10.88 11.78
C GLY A 103 -19.13 -9.54 11.42
N VAL A 104 -19.54 -8.92 10.30
CA VAL A 104 -19.05 -7.59 9.87
C VAL A 104 -20.19 -6.57 9.84
N SER A 105 -19.88 -5.27 9.69
CA SER A 105 -20.90 -4.25 9.46
C SER A 105 -21.49 -4.37 8.04
N ALA A 106 -22.74 -3.92 7.86
CA ALA A 106 -23.38 -3.88 6.54
C ALA A 106 -22.55 -3.06 5.53
N GLY A 107 -21.91 -1.97 5.99
CA GLY A 107 -20.99 -1.17 5.16
C GLY A 107 -19.79 -1.97 4.66
N LYS A 108 -19.10 -2.70 5.55
CA LYS A 108 -17.99 -3.58 5.15
C LYS A 108 -18.47 -4.71 4.25
N ALA A 109 -19.64 -5.29 4.52
CA ALA A 109 -20.24 -6.33 3.69
C ALA A 109 -20.53 -5.84 2.24
N MET A 110 -20.96 -4.58 2.08
CA MET A 110 -21.15 -3.96 0.76
C MET A 110 -19.81 -3.83 0.01
N LEU A 111 -18.78 -3.34 0.67
CA LEU A 111 -17.45 -3.23 0.08
C LEU A 111 -16.91 -4.60 -0.36
N ILE A 112 -17.01 -5.62 0.49
CA ILE A 112 -16.63 -7.00 0.18
C ILE A 112 -17.41 -7.54 -1.03
N ARG A 113 -18.74 -7.30 -1.08
CA ARG A 113 -19.59 -7.72 -2.19
C ARG A 113 -19.13 -7.11 -3.53
N GLN A 114 -18.77 -5.84 -3.54
CA GLN A 114 -18.31 -5.16 -4.75
C GLN A 114 -16.93 -5.66 -5.20
N LEU A 115 -16.01 -5.88 -4.27
CA LEU A 115 -14.68 -6.44 -4.54
C LEU A 115 -14.80 -7.85 -5.14
N SER A 116 -15.49 -8.76 -4.46
CA SER A 116 -15.63 -10.16 -4.92
C SER A 116 -16.42 -10.32 -6.22
N ALA A 117 -17.26 -9.34 -6.57
CA ALA A 117 -18.01 -9.36 -7.83
C ALA A 117 -17.15 -8.94 -9.04
N GLN A 118 -16.11 -8.13 -8.84
CA GLN A 118 -15.31 -7.54 -9.93
C GLN A 118 -13.91 -8.17 -10.05
N VAL A 119 -13.37 -8.71 -8.96
CA VAL A 119 -12.05 -9.35 -8.96
C VAL A 119 -12.22 -10.86 -8.82
N GLN A 120 -11.97 -11.61 -9.91
CA GLN A 120 -12.25 -13.05 -10.01
C GLN A 120 -11.49 -13.90 -8.98
N ASP A 121 -10.29 -13.46 -8.61
CA ASP A 121 -9.40 -14.20 -7.70
C ASP A 121 -9.67 -13.90 -6.21
N LEU A 122 -10.64 -13.02 -5.88
CA LEU A 122 -10.97 -12.64 -4.51
C LEU A 122 -12.33 -13.22 -4.10
N THR A 123 -12.32 -14.06 -3.10
CA THR A 123 -13.57 -14.60 -2.52
C THR A 123 -14.04 -13.78 -1.34
N GLY A 124 -15.37 -13.69 -1.14
CA GLY A 124 -15.91 -12.94 -0.01
C GLY A 124 -15.43 -13.48 1.35
N SER A 125 -15.14 -14.78 1.46
CA SER A 125 -14.64 -15.39 2.70
C SER A 125 -13.22 -14.95 3.08
N GLU A 126 -12.34 -14.74 2.10
CA GLU A 126 -10.98 -14.24 2.32
C GLU A 126 -10.99 -12.76 2.74
N LEU A 127 -11.93 -11.98 2.17
CA LEU A 127 -12.04 -10.55 2.43
C LEU A 127 -12.63 -10.18 3.80
N VAL A 128 -13.39 -11.08 4.42
CA VAL A 128 -14.08 -10.80 5.71
C VAL A 128 -13.11 -10.43 6.82
N GLY A 129 -11.95 -11.13 6.91
CA GLY A 129 -10.93 -10.92 7.94
C GLY A 129 -10.12 -9.65 7.76
N LEU A 130 -10.05 -9.10 6.55
CA LEU A 130 -9.16 -7.98 6.23
C LEU A 130 -9.63 -6.67 6.87
N PRO A 131 -8.71 -5.80 7.29
CA PRO A 131 -9.03 -4.42 7.70
C PRO A 131 -9.53 -3.59 6.52
N ILE A 132 -10.16 -2.45 6.80
CA ILE A 132 -10.69 -1.54 5.75
C ILE A 132 -9.55 -1.02 4.87
N ASN A 133 -8.36 -0.82 5.43
CA ASN A 133 -7.19 -0.38 4.68
C ASN A 133 -6.84 -1.35 3.54
N ASP A 134 -6.79 -2.63 3.82
CA ASP A 134 -6.43 -3.66 2.83
C ASP A 134 -7.53 -3.82 1.78
N LEU A 135 -8.81 -3.76 2.19
CA LEU A 135 -9.92 -3.75 1.24
C LEU A 135 -9.86 -2.54 0.31
N ASN A 136 -9.45 -1.37 0.81
CA ASN A 136 -9.26 -0.17 0.02
C ASN A 136 -8.06 -0.28 -0.93
N ILE A 137 -6.93 -0.83 -0.47
CA ILE A 137 -5.76 -1.14 -1.31
C ILE A 137 -6.15 -2.11 -2.44
N LEU A 138 -6.88 -3.19 -2.11
CA LEU A 138 -7.33 -4.17 -3.11
C LEU A 138 -8.28 -3.52 -4.14
N ALA A 139 -9.20 -2.67 -3.70
CA ALA A 139 -10.11 -1.95 -4.60
C ALA A 139 -9.33 -1.04 -5.56
N ALA A 140 -8.43 -0.22 -5.03
CA ALA A 140 -7.63 0.71 -5.82
C ALA A 140 -6.69 -0.03 -6.78
N SER A 141 -5.96 -1.02 -6.29
CA SER A 141 -4.97 -1.79 -7.06
C SER A 141 -5.59 -2.60 -8.19
N ASN A 142 -6.81 -3.08 -8.02
CA ASN A 142 -7.54 -3.85 -9.03
C ASN A 142 -8.52 -2.99 -9.85
N GLN A 143 -8.48 -1.66 -9.70
CA GLN A 143 -9.33 -0.72 -10.45
C GLN A 143 -10.84 -1.03 -10.32
N VAL A 144 -11.24 -1.40 -9.11
CA VAL A 144 -12.64 -1.75 -8.83
C VAL A 144 -13.49 -0.48 -8.82
N GLU A 145 -14.54 -0.47 -9.64
CA GLU A 145 -15.54 0.60 -9.60
C GLU A 145 -16.47 0.44 -8.39
N LEU A 146 -16.22 1.22 -7.34
CA LEU A 146 -17.00 1.19 -6.11
C LEU A 146 -18.30 1.98 -6.27
N SER A 147 -19.32 1.33 -6.82
CA SER A 147 -20.63 1.95 -7.06
C SER A 147 -21.30 2.40 -5.74
N GLY A 148 -21.61 3.70 -5.65
CA GLY A 148 -22.24 4.28 -4.46
C GLY A 148 -21.34 4.41 -3.23
N ILE A 149 -20.02 4.19 -3.41
CA ILE A 149 -18.99 4.46 -2.40
C ILE A 149 -18.09 5.55 -2.93
N GLU A 150 -18.08 6.69 -2.27
CA GLU A 150 -17.16 7.80 -2.56
C GLU A 150 -15.83 7.54 -1.84
N SER A 151 -14.71 7.75 -2.55
CA SER A 151 -13.37 7.63 -1.99
C SER A 151 -12.70 8.99 -1.92
N ILE A 152 -12.18 9.36 -0.75
CA ILE A 152 -11.44 10.59 -0.48
C ILE A 152 -10.03 10.19 -0.05
N GLY A 153 -9.02 10.70 -0.76
CA GLY A 153 -7.62 10.34 -0.51
C GLY A 153 -7.26 8.93 -0.95
N ALA A 154 -6.18 8.39 -0.44
CA ALA A 154 -5.65 7.09 -0.83
C ALA A 154 -5.27 6.24 0.40
N ALA A 155 -5.50 4.92 0.31
CA ALA A 155 -5.04 3.98 1.33
C ALA A 155 -3.51 3.96 1.40
N SER A 156 -2.96 4.01 2.60
CA SER A 156 -1.52 3.86 2.80
C SER A 156 -1.11 2.39 2.64
N THR A 157 0.01 2.17 1.97
CA THR A 157 0.66 0.86 1.86
C THR A 157 1.85 0.72 2.82
N GLY A 158 1.98 1.64 3.79
CA GLY A 158 3.13 1.73 4.68
C GLY A 158 3.36 0.51 5.59
N VAL A 159 2.31 -0.30 5.80
CA VAL A 159 2.43 -1.59 6.53
C VAL A 159 3.15 -2.66 5.70
N TYR A 160 3.25 -2.48 4.40
CA TYR A 160 3.85 -3.44 3.48
C TYR A 160 5.28 -3.05 3.09
N VAL A 161 6.00 -4.01 2.55
CA VAL A 161 7.37 -3.74 2.05
C VAL A 161 7.34 -2.74 0.90
N PRO A 162 8.35 -1.88 0.79
CA PRO A 162 8.43 -0.93 -0.31
C PRO A 162 8.44 -1.64 -1.67
N TYR A 163 7.77 -1.01 -2.65
CA TYR A 163 7.64 -1.51 -4.02
C TYR A 163 8.97 -1.93 -4.66
N ASP A 164 10.01 -1.13 -4.48
CA ASP A 164 11.35 -1.38 -5.02
C ASP A 164 11.95 -2.70 -4.51
N LYS A 165 11.74 -3.02 -3.24
CA LYS A 165 12.20 -4.27 -2.63
C LYS A 165 11.41 -5.48 -3.14
N ALA A 166 10.09 -5.35 -3.22
CA ALA A 166 9.24 -6.42 -3.77
C ALA A 166 9.54 -6.66 -5.25
N LEU A 167 9.70 -5.59 -6.05
CA LEU A 167 10.10 -5.69 -7.44
C LEU A 167 11.47 -6.38 -7.60
N GLN A 168 12.45 -6.01 -6.76
CA GLN A 168 13.78 -6.65 -6.80
C GLN A 168 13.71 -8.15 -6.49
N ALA A 169 12.84 -8.57 -5.56
CA ALA A 169 12.60 -9.98 -5.27
C ALA A 169 11.97 -10.70 -6.49
N ALA A 170 10.97 -10.09 -7.12
CA ALA A 170 10.34 -10.62 -8.33
C ALA A 170 11.32 -10.74 -9.49
N LEU A 171 12.12 -9.72 -9.76
CA LEU A 171 13.15 -9.72 -10.80
C LEU A 171 14.19 -10.83 -10.57
N THR A 172 14.69 -10.94 -9.34
CA THR A 172 15.67 -11.97 -8.97
C THR A 172 15.11 -13.38 -9.20
N CYS A 173 13.84 -13.60 -8.82
CA CYS A 173 13.16 -14.88 -9.04
C CYS A 173 13.02 -15.22 -10.54
N CYS A 174 12.74 -14.22 -11.38
CA CYS A 174 12.64 -14.40 -12.84
C CYS A 174 14.00 -14.48 -13.54
N GLY A 175 15.12 -14.22 -12.83
CA GLY A 175 16.46 -14.13 -13.42
C GLY A 175 16.62 -12.90 -14.31
N LEU A 176 15.93 -11.80 -13.97
CA LEU A 176 15.93 -10.54 -14.70
C LEU A 176 16.61 -9.45 -13.89
N THR A 177 17.06 -8.42 -14.59
CA THR A 177 17.42 -7.12 -14.02
C THR A 177 16.42 -6.07 -14.50
N THR A 178 16.43 -4.89 -13.91
CA THR A 178 15.57 -3.78 -14.35
C THR A 178 15.83 -3.41 -15.81
N ASP A 179 17.07 -3.55 -16.29
CA ASP A 179 17.45 -3.27 -17.69
C ASP A 179 16.90 -4.32 -18.67
N ASP A 180 16.61 -5.53 -18.21
CA ASP A 180 16.01 -6.59 -19.05
C ASP A 180 14.51 -6.37 -19.26
N VAL A 181 13.83 -5.61 -18.37
CA VAL A 181 12.37 -5.52 -18.37
C VAL A 181 11.90 -4.29 -19.14
N THR A 182 11.09 -4.53 -20.16
CA THR A 182 10.46 -3.48 -20.99
C THR A 182 9.11 -3.04 -20.46
N ARG A 183 8.42 -3.92 -19.72
CA ARG A 183 7.11 -3.66 -19.14
C ARG A 183 7.00 -4.33 -17.78
N ALA A 184 6.51 -3.58 -16.80
CA ALA A 184 6.11 -4.10 -15.51
C ALA A 184 4.75 -3.54 -15.08
N SER A 185 3.96 -4.37 -14.43
CA SER A 185 2.77 -3.95 -13.69
C SER A 185 2.72 -4.69 -12.36
N MET A 186 2.12 -4.06 -11.36
CA MET A 186 1.92 -4.65 -10.04
C MET A 186 0.47 -4.42 -9.61
N ARG A 187 -0.11 -5.41 -8.96
CA ARG A 187 -1.36 -5.28 -8.23
C ARG A 187 -1.25 -5.99 -6.88
N PHE A 188 -2.00 -5.51 -5.91
CA PHE A 188 -2.24 -6.27 -4.69
C PHE A 188 -3.33 -7.30 -4.94
N THR A 189 -3.14 -8.51 -4.44
CA THR A 189 -4.12 -9.59 -4.45
C THR A 189 -3.94 -10.46 -3.22
N LEU A 190 -4.67 -11.58 -3.12
CA LEU A 190 -4.55 -12.54 -2.04
C LEU A 190 -4.07 -13.89 -2.55
N ILE A 191 -3.23 -14.55 -1.78
CA ILE A 191 -2.92 -15.98 -1.91
C ILE A 191 -3.13 -16.60 -0.53
N ASP A 192 -4.05 -17.56 -0.44
CA ASP A 192 -4.42 -18.24 0.80
C ASP A 192 -4.84 -17.28 1.94
N GLY A 193 -5.41 -16.11 1.58
CA GLY A 193 -5.87 -15.06 2.49
C GLY A 193 -4.81 -14.05 2.91
N GLU A 194 -3.56 -14.20 2.48
CA GLU A 194 -2.45 -13.29 2.76
C GLU A 194 -2.25 -12.30 1.61
N MET A 195 -1.92 -11.05 1.94
CA MET A 195 -1.67 -10.01 0.94
C MET A 195 -0.37 -10.25 0.19
N VAL A 196 -0.44 -10.22 -1.13
CA VAL A 196 0.72 -10.36 -2.01
C VAL A 196 0.75 -9.24 -3.06
N MET A 197 1.96 -8.88 -3.48
CA MET A 197 2.20 -8.04 -4.65
C MET A 197 2.42 -8.95 -5.86
N GLU A 198 1.47 -8.98 -6.77
CA GLU A 198 1.58 -9.74 -8.02
C GLU A 198 2.18 -8.87 -9.12
N PHE A 199 3.39 -9.20 -9.54
CA PHE A 199 4.11 -8.55 -10.62
C PHE A 199 3.89 -9.29 -11.93
N VAL A 200 3.49 -8.57 -12.98
CA VAL A 200 3.53 -9.05 -14.35
C VAL A 200 4.69 -8.36 -15.05
N LEU A 201 5.73 -9.13 -15.40
CA LEU A 201 6.96 -8.62 -15.98
C LEU A 201 7.11 -9.12 -17.42
N SER A 202 7.69 -8.32 -18.30
CA SER A 202 8.03 -8.73 -19.66
C SER A 202 9.39 -8.17 -20.08
N ASP A 203 10.22 -9.02 -20.71
CA ASP A 203 11.48 -8.63 -21.34
C ASP A 203 11.31 -8.32 -22.86
N GLY A 204 10.04 -8.27 -23.33
CA GLY A 204 9.69 -8.07 -24.73
C GLY A 204 9.45 -9.37 -25.50
N GLU A 205 10.04 -10.49 -25.07
CA GLU A 205 9.85 -11.81 -25.66
C GLU A 205 9.07 -12.76 -24.74
N ARG A 206 9.27 -12.62 -23.43
CA ARG A 206 8.74 -13.51 -22.38
C ARG A 206 7.87 -12.73 -21.40
N HIS A 207 6.98 -13.47 -20.75
CA HIS A 207 6.08 -12.95 -19.75
C HIS A 207 6.16 -13.78 -18.47
N TYR A 208 6.32 -13.10 -17.35
CA TYR A 208 6.42 -13.69 -16.02
C TYR A 208 5.35 -13.10 -15.12
N VAL A 209 4.71 -13.93 -14.30
CA VAL A 209 3.82 -13.49 -13.24
C VAL A 209 4.42 -13.99 -11.93
N CYS A 210 4.91 -13.07 -11.10
CA CYS A 210 5.58 -13.35 -9.85
C CYS A 210 4.81 -12.71 -8.70
N SER A 211 4.33 -13.54 -7.76
CA SER A 211 3.67 -13.07 -6.56
C SER A 211 4.66 -13.07 -5.40
N VAL A 212 4.80 -11.92 -4.77
CA VAL A 212 5.72 -11.65 -3.68
C VAL A 212 4.88 -11.33 -2.44
N ASP A 213 5.17 -11.96 -1.31
CA ASP A 213 4.53 -11.67 -0.04
C ASP A 213 4.73 -10.19 0.32
N ALA A 214 3.63 -9.51 0.65
CA ALA A 214 3.65 -8.07 0.84
C ALA A 214 4.33 -7.62 2.14
N GLU A 215 4.53 -8.51 3.11
CA GLU A 215 5.17 -8.19 4.40
C GLU A 215 6.65 -8.59 4.42
N THR A 216 7.02 -9.71 3.75
CA THR A 216 8.34 -10.34 3.92
C THR A 216 9.25 -10.28 2.69
N THR A 217 8.72 -10.02 1.50
CA THR A 217 9.40 -10.14 0.20
C THR A 217 9.68 -11.60 -0.23
N GLU A 218 9.14 -12.61 0.44
CA GLU A 218 9.24 -13.99 -0.02
C GLU A 218 8.42 -14.20 -1.30
N VAL A 219 8.99 -14.93 -2.25
CA VAL A 219 8.26 -15.26 -3.48
C VAL A 219 7.33 -16.43 -3.23
N CYS A 220 6.02 -16.17 -3.29
CA CYS A 220 4.97 -17.17 -3.04
C CYS A 220 4.66 -18.00 -4.30
N ARG A 221 4.70 -17.38 -5.47
CA ARG A 221 4.33 -18.00 -6.74
C ARG A 221 5.10 -17.40 -7.92
N LEU A 222 5.50 -18.23 -8.84
CA LEU A 222 6.02 -17.85 -10.15
C LEU A 222 5.29 -18.66 -11.22
N THR A 223 4.74 -17.96 -12.21
CA THR A 223 4.08 -18.56 -13.39
C THR A 223 4.48 -17.81 -14.65
N GLY A 224 4.15 -18.37 -15.82
CA GLY A 224 4.53 -17.80 -17.10
C GLY A 224 5.70 -18.57 -17.74
N ASP A 225 6.58 -17.84 -18.42
CA ASP A 225 7.74 -18.44 -19.09
C ASP A 225 8.81 -18.87 -18.07
N GLU A 226 9.67 -19.81 -18.47
CA GLU A 226 10.76 -20.27 -17.61
C GLU A 226 11.71 -19.10 -17.26
N PRO A 227 12.17 -19.00 -15.97
CA PRO A 227 13.13 -18.01 -15.56
C PRO A 227 14.37 -17.97 -16.45
N LYS A 228 14.87 -16.77 -16.72
CA LYS A 228 16.12 -16.59 -17.44
C LYS A 228 17.25 -17.16 -16.55
N ARG A 229 17.82 -18.30 -16.95
CA ARG A 229 18.98 -18.82 -16.22
C ARG A 229 20.13 -17.81 -16.31
N PRO A 230 20.76 -17.46 -15.17
CA PRO A 230 22.04 -16.76 -15.26
C PRO A 230 22.96 -17.63 -16.12
N GLU A 231 23.59 -17.03 -17.12
CA GLU A 231 24.64 -17.69 -17.89
C GLU A 231 25.61 -18.32 -16.89
N GLU A 232 25.86 -19.64 -17.04
CA GLU A 232 26.68 -20.39 -16.10
C GLU A 232 28.03 -19.68 -15.92
N ALA A 233 28.15 -18.93 -14.81
CA ALA A 233 29.46 -18.61 -14.30
C ALA A 233 30.10 -19.97 -13.99
N GLU A 234 31.17 -20.29 -14.73
CA GLU A 234 31.96 -21.51 -14.69
C GLU A 234 32.13 -21.98 -13.22
N ILE A 235 31.38 -23.03 -12.85
CA ILE A 235 31.46 -23.57 -11.49
C ILE A 235 32.82 -24.25 -11.39
N VAL A 236 33.78 -23.55 -10.82
CA VAL A 236 35.00 -24.18 -10.32
C VAL A 236 34.56 -25.17 -9.25
N PRO A 237 34.81 -26.48 -9.42
CA PRO A 237 34.37 -27.49 -8.47
C PRO A 237 35.10 -27.29 -7.14
N VAL A 238 34.36 -26.78 -6.14
CA VAL A 238 34.84 -26.74 -4.77
C VAL A 238 34.70 -28.14 -4.20
N SER A 239 35.82 -28.81 -3.94
CA SER A 239 35.86 -30.12 -3.29
C SER A 239 35.08 -30.11 -1.96
N PRO A 240 34.32 -31.16 -1.65
CA PRO A 240 33.55 -31.19 -0.43
C PRO A 240 34.43 -31.20 0.82
N VAL A 241 34.34 -30.16 1.62
CA VAL A 241 34.94 -30.14 2.97
C VAL A 241 34.09 -31.03 3.87
N VAL A 242 34.64 -32.20 4.19
CA VAL A 242 34.11 -33.11 5.20
C VAL A 242 34.21 -32.43 6.56
N ARG A 243 33.08 -32.06 7.15
CA ARG A 243 33.00 -31.62 8.54
C ARG A 243 32.96 -32.85 9.47
N PRO A 244 33.83 -32.95 10.49
CA PRO A 244 33.71 -34.04 11.49
C PRO A 244 32.50 -33.78 12.39
N ASN A 245 31.74 -34.84 12.64
CA ASN A 245 30.66 -34.91 13.63
C ASN A 245 31.20 -34.64 15.04
N SER A 246 30.72 -33.54 15.67
CA SER A 246 30.89 -33.36 17.12
C SER A 246 29.58 -33.65 17.81
N PRO A 247 29.60 -34.40 18.94
CA PRO A 247 28.39 -34.76 19.65
C PRO A 247 27.76 -33.57 20.39
N VAL A 248 26.44 -33.44 20.24
CA VAL A 248 25.63 -32.39 20.88
C VAL A 248 25.48 -32.73 22.35
N THR A 249 26.08 -31.93 23.23
CA THR A 249 25.83 -31.96 24.69
C THR A 249 24.61 -31.08 24.97
N PRO A 250 23.58 -31.57 25.72
CA PRO A 250 22.42 -30.76 26.05
C PRO A 250 22.79 -29.60 26.98
N ALA A 251 22.31 -28.41 26.66
CA ALA A 251 22.52 -27.19 27.43
C ALA A 251 21.73 -27.24 28.75
N PRO A 252 22.26 -26.71 29.86
CA PRO A 252 21.59 -26.65 31.15
C PRO A 252 20.45 -25.61 31.12
N THR A 253 19.32 -25.95 31.77
CA THR A 253 18.15 -25.13 31.97
C THR A 253 18.51 -23.82 32.69
N PRO A 254 18.11 -22.63 32.18
CA PRO A 254 18.41 -21.37 32.85
C PRO A 254 17.62 -21.22 34.16
N THR A 255 18.35 -20.87 35.22
CA THR A 255 17.80 -20.49 36.52
C THR A 255 17.12 -19.11 36.42
N PRO A 256 15.97 -18.86 37.02
CA PRO A 256 15.31 -17.55 36.93
C PRO A 256 16.13 -16.46 37.62
N THR A 257 16.42 -15.43 36.87
CA THR A 257 17.11 -14.22 37.36
C THR A 257 16.13 -13.37 38.20
N PRO A 258 16.52 -12.85 39.36
CA PRO A 258 15.68 -11.98 40.16
C PRO A 258 15.43 -10.64 39.43
N MET A 259 14.18 -10.17 39.53
CA MET A 259 13.68 -8.95 38.96
C MET A 259 14.45 -7.71 39.47
N PRO A 260 14.99 -6.84 38.65
CA PRO A 260 15.66 -5.62 39.11
C PRO A 260 14.64 -4.62 39.69
N ALA A 261 15.07 -3.91 40.71
CA ALA A 261 14.30 -2.83 41.37
C ALA A 261 13.98 -1.69 40.39
N PRO A 262 12.85 -0.97 40.57
CA PRO A 262 12.46 0.12 39.69
C PRO A 262 13.49 1.25 39.70
N ALA A 263 13.85 1.72 38.51
CA ALA A 263 14.76 2.83 38.30
C ALA A 263 14.13 4.17 38.74
N PRO A 264 14.93 5.13 39.27
CA PRO A 264 14.44 6.46 39.60
C PRO A 264 13.93 7.23 38.36
N ALA A 265 12.91 8.08 38.58
CA ALA A 265 12.28 8.88 37.54
C ALA A 265 13.30 9.75 36.77
N PRO A 266 13.18 9.86 35.43
CA PRO A 266 14.09 10.67 34.64
C PRO A 266 13.94 12.16 34.93
N THR A 267 15.06 12.83 35.04
CA THR A 267 15.16 14.29 35.12
C THR A 267 14.67 14.90 33.79
N PRO A 268 13.92 15.99 33.78
CA PRO A 268 13.42 16.61 32.56
C PRO A 268 14.61 17.04 31.67
N THR A 269 14.61 16.54 30.45
CA THR A 269 15.58 16.87 29.41
C THR A 269 15.29 18.31 28.91
N PRO A 270 16.30 19.16 28.70
CA PRO A 270 16.09 20.48 28.13
C PRO A 270 15.53 20.38 26.72
N THR A 271 14.54 21.21 26.41
CA THR A 271 13.91 21.34 25.08
C THR A 271 14.99 21.58 24.03
N PRO A 272 15.07 20.75 22.96
CA PRO A 272 16.03 20.98 21.89
C PRO A 272 15.69 22.26 21.13
N ALA A 273 16.73 22.99 20.74
CA ALA A 273 16.62 24.17 19.89
C ALA A 273 15.99 23.78 18.52
N PRO A 274 15.26 24.68 17.84
CA PRO A 274 14.63 24.38 16.57
C PRO A 274 15.69 23.96 15.54
N THR A 275 15.48 22.78 14.96
CA THR A 275 16.31 22.26 13.86
C THR A 275 16.22 23.20 12.67
N PRO A 276 17.34 23.62 12.04
CA PRO A 276 17.30 24.41 10.82
C PRO A 276 16.56 23.62 9.73
N ALA A 277 15.78 24.35 8.92
CA ALA A 277 15.03 23.78 7.80
C ALA A 277 15.96 22.94 6.89
N PRO A 278 15.50 21.80 6.37
CA PRO A 278 16.30 20.97 5.47
C PRO A 278 16.70 21.77 4.23
N THR A 279 18.00 21.77 3.94
CA THR A 279 18.54 22.30 2.68
C THR A 279 17.89 21.50 1.54
N PRO A 280 17.38 22.15 0.47
CA PRO A 280 16.82 21.43 -0.67
C PRO A 280 17.84 20.43 -1.20
N ALA A 281 17.41 19.21 -1.47
CA ALA A 281 18.23 18.17 -2.03
C ALA A 281 18.85 18.65 -3.34
N PRO A 282 20.12 18.33 -3.63
CA PRO A 282 20.76 18.72 -4.87
C PRO A 282 19.99 18.10 -6.04
N THR A 283 19.63 18.92 -7.02
CA THR A 283 19.08 18.47 -8.30
C THR A 283 20.04 17.42 -8.88
N PRO A 284 19.58 16.22 -9.27
CA PRO A 284 20.45 15.21 -9.84
C PRO A 284 21.18 15.77 -11.06
N THR A 285 22.49 15.70 -11.05
CA THR A 285 23.34 16.08 -12.19
C THR A 285 23.04 15.09 -13.32
N PRO A 286 22.73 15.54 -14.56
CA PRO A 286 22.45 14.62 -15.65
C PRO A 286 23.66 13.69 -15.88
N PRO A 287 23.44 12.40 -16.14
CA PRO A 287 24.52 11.46 -16.43
C PRO A 287 25.25 11.90 -17.71
N VAL A 288 26.58 11.83 -17.67
CA VAL A 288 27.42 12.13 -18.82
C VAL A 288 27.51 10.86 -19.69
N GLY A 289 26.58 10.70 -20.64
CA GLY A 289 26.54 9.55 -21.55
C GLY A 289 25.11 9.07 -21.82
N PRO A 290 24.91 8.12 -22.75
CA PRO A 290 23.59 7.56 -23.02
C PRO A 290 23.02 6.92 -21.76
N VAL A 291 21.78 7.27 -21.41
CA VAL A 291 21.09 6.72 -20.26
C VAL A 291 20.51 5.35 -20.58
N THR A 292 20.51 4.46 -19.59
CA THR A 292 19.85 3.15 -19.68
C THR A 292 18.33 3.29 -19.46
N GLN A 293 17.57 2.22 -19.75
CA GLN A 293 16.14 2.18 -19.48
C GLN A 293 15.82 2.41 -17.99
N GLU A 294 16.63 1.83 -17.08
CA GLU A 294 16.48 2.03 -15.64
C GLU A 294 16.69 3.50 -15.25
N GLN A 295 17.73 4.14 -15.81
CA GLN A 295 17.98 5.55 -15.55
C GLN A 295 16.86 6.43 -16.11
N ALA A 296 16.34 6.12 -17.30
CA ALA A 296 15.21 6.83 -17.89
C ALA A 296 13.95 6.68 -17.04
N LEU A 297 13.69 5.50 -16.50
CA LEU A 297 12.58 5.25 -15.57
C LEU A 297 12.72 6.09 -14.29
N LYS A 298 13.87 6.09 -13.63
CA LYS A 298 14.13 6.89 -12.42
C LYS A 298 14.00 8.41 -12.69
N ILE A 299 14.49 8.86 -13.84
CA ILE A 299 14.33 10.27 -14.28
C ILE A 299 12.85 10.59 -14.47
N ALA A 300 12.10 9.71 -15.10
CA ALA A 300 10.67 9.92 -15.35
C ALA A 300 9.84 9.94 -14.05
N ILE A 301 10.11 9.07 -13.10
CA ILE A 301 9.47 9.04 -11.79
C ILE A 301 9.72 10.37 -11.06
N ALA A 302 10.98 10.82 -11.01
CA ALA A 302 11.35 12.10 -10.40
C ALA A 302 10.69 13.30 -11.11
N ALA A 303 10.62 13.27 -12.44
CA ALA A 303 10.00 14.34 -13.24
C ALA A 303 8.47 14.39 -13.09
N ALA A 304 7.83 13.24 -12.88
CA ALA A 304 6.40 13.15 -12.60
C ALA A 304 6.06 13.57 -11.16
N GLY A 305 7.04 13.69 -10.27
CA GLY A 305 6.85 14.06 -8.86
C GLY A 305 6.13 12.98 -8.04
N ILE A 306 6.30 11.71 -8.42
CA ILE A 306 5.71 10.55 -7.75
C ILE A 306 6.84 9.72 -7.10
N SER A 307 6.49 8.86 -6.16
CA SER A 307 7.45 7.90 -5.59
C SER A 307 7.34 6.53 -6.28
N GLU A 308 8.38 5.72 -6.17
CA GLU A 308 8.36 4.36 -6.73
C GLU A 308 7.25 3.50 -6.08
N SER A 309 6.93 3.76 -4.80
CA SER A 309 5.83 3.10 -4.09
C SER A 309 4.43 3.44 -4.63
N ASP A 310 4.32 4.53 -5.38
CA ASP A 310 3.05 4.99 -5.95
C ASP A 310 2.78 4.40 -7.35
N LEU A 311 3.69 3.57 -7.86
CA LEU A 311 3.55 2.97 -9.19
C LEU A 311 2.72 1.68 -9.15
N ALA A 312 1.66 1.64 -9.96
CA ALA A 312 0.93 0.41 -10.29
C ALA A 312 1.49 -0.28 -11.54
N ALA A 313 1.97 0.50 -12.50
CA ALA A 313 2.53 -0.01 -13.74
C ALA A 313 3.47 1.00 -14.39
N TRP A 314 4.43 0.51 -15.16
CA TRP A 314 5.26 1.33 -16.02
C TRP A 314 5.60 0.59 -17.32
N ASP A 315 5.92 1.37 -18.36
CA ASP A 315 6.32 0.90 -19.68
C ASP A 315 7.40 1.86 -20.22
N VAL A 316 8.52 1.31 -20.69
CA VAL A 316 9.65 2.09 -21.24
C VAL A 316 9.89 1.66 -22.67
N GLN A 317 9.71 2.57 -23.60
CA GLN A 317 9.92 2.34 -25.03
C GLN A 317 10.97 3.29 -25.56
N LEU A 318 11.93 2.77 -26.34
CA LEU A 318 12.89 3.59 -27.07
C LEU A 318 12.28 3.97 -28.44
N ASP A 319 12.10 5.26 -28.66
CA ASP A 319 11.63 5.82 -29.94
C ASP A 319 12.86 6.36 -30.71
N GLU A 320 13.26 5.62 -31.75
CA GLU A 320 14.35 5.97 -32.65
C GLU A 320 13.89 6.63 -33.97
N SER A 321 12.60 6.88 -34.10
CA SER A 321 12.00 7.42 -35.35
C SER A 321 12.36 8.89 -35.59
N GLY A 322 12.83 9.61 -34.55
CA GLY A 322 13.23 11.00 -34.59
C GLY A 322 14.69 11.26 -34.92
N VAL A 323 15.10 12.52 -34.90
CA VAL A 323 16.50 12.94 -35.10
C VAL A 323 17.40 12.51 -33.92
N GLN A 324 16.80 12.39 -32.74
CA GLN A 324 17.45 11.94 -31.52
C GLN A 324 16.60 10.81 -30.91
N PRO A 325 17.25 9.72 -30.43
CA PRO A 325 16.52 8.66 -29.73
C PRO A 325 16.02 9.14 -28.38
N VAL A 326 14.73 8.82 -28.09
CA VAL A 326 14.01 9.28 -26.90
C VAL A 326 13.37 8.09 -26.21
N TYR A 327 13.60 7.95 -24.91
CA TYR A 327 12.79 7.05 -24.08
C TYR A 327 11.42 7.67 -23.81
N ARG A 328 10.37 6.96 -24.20
CA ARG A 328 8.99 7.28 -23.86
C ARG A 328 8.58 6.41 -22.68
N VAL A 329 8.53 7.01 -21.48
CA VAL A 329 8.21 6.32 -20.23
C VAL A 329 6.77 6.60 -19.85
N THR A 330 5.96 5.58 -19.78
CA THR A 330 4.58 5.66 -19.28
C THR A 330 4.55 5.15 -17.85
N LEU A 331 4.04 5.97 -16.94
CA LEU A 331 3.87 5.63 -15.52
C LEU A 331 2.39 5.67 -15.17
N THR A 332 1.89 4.66 -14.50
CA THR A 332 0.52 4.60 -13.96
C THR A 332 0.62 4.44 -12.45
N THR A 333 -0.10 5.25 -11.69
CA THR A 333 -0.04 5.21 -10.23
C THR A 333 -1.09 4.28 -9.63
N VAL A 334 -0.88 3.88 -8.37
CA VAL A 334 -1.84 3.10 -7.57
C VAL A 334 -3.02 3.93 -7.07
N TYR A 335 -3.02 5.25 -7.25
CA TYR A 335 -4.10 6.12 -6.78
C TYR A 335 -5.42 5.86 -7.49
N TYR A 336 -6.52 6.08 -6.77
CA TYR A 336 -7.89 5.81 -7.24
C TYR A 336 -8.21 6.37 -8.64
N PHE A 337 -7.69 7.53 -8.99
CA PHE A 337 -7.86 8.13 -10.32
C PHE A 337 -6.80 7.64 -11.34
N HIS A 338 -5.88 6.76 -10.93
CA HIS A 338 -4.82 6.20 -11.78
C HIS A 338 -4.19 7.22 -12.75
N PRO A 339 -3.74 8.39 -12.26
CA PRO A 339 -3.14 9.35 -13.16
C PRO A 339 -1.98 8.68 -13.91
N ARG A 340 -2.06 8.79 -15.23
CA ARG A 340 -1.05 8.28 -16.13
C ARG A 340 -0.14 9.42 -16.53
N TYR A 341 1.15 9.22 -16.40
CA TYR A 341 2.17 10.14 -16.85
C TYR A 341 2.87 9.55 -18.07
N VAL A 342 3.10 10.37 -19.10
CA VAL A 342 3.96 10.03 -20.23
C VAL A 342 5.11 11.00 -20.21
N VAL A 343 6.31 10.50 -19.95
CA VAL A 343 7.53 11.30 -19.83
C VAL A 343 8.46 10.96 -21.00
N ALA A 344 8.90 11.95 -21.74
CA ALA A 344 9.90 11.79 -22.79
C ALA A 344 11.28 12.19 -22.23
N VAL A 345 12.24 11.27 -22.30
CA VAL A 345 13.61 11.44 -21.80
C VAL A 345 14.58 11.24 -22.95
N ASP A 346 15.42 12.23 -23.20
CA ASP A 346 16.50 12.15 -24.22
C ASP A 346 17.50 11.05 -23.83
N GLN A 347 17.72 10.08 -24.71
CA GLN A 347 18.60 8.96 -24.44
C GLN A 347 20.06 9.36 -24.24
N GLN A 348 20.52 10.39 -24.94
CA GLN A 348 21.95 10.77 -24.90
C GLN A 348 22.30 11.59 -23.67
N THR A 349 21.35 12.39 -23.18
CA THR A 349 21.62 13.38 -22.13
C THR A 349 20.86 13.12 -20.82
N GLY A 350 19.83 12.28 -20.83
CA GLY A 350 18.92 12.10 -19.71
C GLY A 350 18.03 13.32 -19.44
N THR A 351 17.95 14.25 -20.40
CA THR A 351 17.11 15.45 -20.24
C THR A 351 15.65 15.10 -20.45
N VAL A 352 14.79 15.56 -19.54
CA VAL A 352 13.35 15.45 -19.70
C VAL A 352 12.86 16.43 -20.75
N LEU A 353 12.27 15.91 -21.81
CA LEU A 353 11.77 16.70 -22.95
C LEU A 353 10.31 17.10 -22.77
N SER A 354 9.48 16.22 -22.21
CA SER A 354 8.08 16.51 -21.88
C SER A 354 7.58 15.64 -20.73
N VAL A 355 6.60 16.15 -19.99
CA VAL A 355 5.80 15.41 -19.00
C VAL A 355 4.34 15.70 -19.29
N GLU A 356 3.60 14.70 -19.70
CA GLU A 356 2.17 14.76 -19.95
C GLU A 356 1.45 13.96 -18.86
N ARG A 357 0.39 14.55 -18.27
CA ARG A 357 -0.47 13.89 -17.31
C ARG A 357 -1.86 13.74 -17.89
N SER A 358 -2.40 12.54 -17.91
CA SER A 358 -3.81 12.26 -18.19
C SER A 358 -4.49 11.74 -16.92
N ALA A 359 -5.72 12.19 -16.71
CA ALA A 359 -6.58 11.68 -15.65
C ALA A 359 -7.20 10.38 -16.08
#